data_9e8adb9f83b780992bf33d40954363ff
#
_entry.id   9e8adb9f83b780992bf33d40954363ff
#
_cell.length_a   1.000
_cell.length_b   1.000
_cell.length_c   1.000
_cell.angle_alpha   90.00
_cell.angle_beta   90.00
_cell.angle_gamma   90.00
#
_symmetry.space_group_name_H-M   'P 1'
#
loop_
_entity.id
_entity.type
_entity.pdbx_description
1 polymer ?
#
loop_
_entity_poly.entity_id
_entity_poly.type
_entity_poly.pdbx_seq_one_letter_code
_entity_poly.pdbx_strand_id
1 'polypeptide(L)'
;MKKGLTKAGIGSIDDVLFIQKAAEYGFEAVDLDAKQLVDKIGLETAQQLLNEHGIIIGSIGLSVEWRGTDEQFKQGLEGLALSAARAEQLGCTACTTYILPSTDEKAASFMARSISRLRWCAEVLGVYGIRLGLEFVGPHHLRTAWKYPFIWTAEETLEMIDAIGLSNVGLLVDFYHCHTTGLTPNALLQLKENQIVHVHINDAYDLPVEQLLDNDRAYPGEGVIDLSGYLSSLARIGYHGVVSQEILSPAQPEGTWDDLLARSRSGFGKVFK
;
A
#
# COMPACT_ATOMS: atom_id res chain seq x y z
N MET A 1 -5.04 -10.63 -11.42
CA MET A 1 -4.71 -9.41 -10.63
C MET A 1 -5.37 -8.21 -11.30
N LYS A 2 -5.90 -7.27 -10.53
CA LYS A 2 -6.50 -6.03 -11.02
C LYS A 2 -5.46 -4.91 -11.03
N LYS A 3 -5.49 -4.06 -12.04
CA LYS A 3 -4.61 -2.88 -12.17
C LYS A 3 -5.19 -1.73 -11.36
N GLY A 4 -4.44 -1.22 -10.40
CA GLY A 4 -4.86 -0.14 -9.51
C GLY A 4 -3.94 1.08 -9.57
N LEU A 5 -4.41 2.18 -8.98
CA LEU A 5 -3.70 3.44 -8.83
C LEU A 5 -3.83 3.98 -7.41
N THR A 6 -2.76 4.53 -6.88
CA THR A 6 -2.82 5.56 -5.85
C THR A 6 -2.75 6.94 -6.52
N LYS A 7 -2.95 8.02 -5.76
CA LYS A 7 -2.72 9.38 -6.26
C LYS A 7 -1.23 9.74 -6.38
N ALA A 8 -0.35 8.96 -5.76
CA ALA A 8 1.10 9.11 -5.90
C ALA A 8 1.51 8.88 -7.36
N GLY A 9 2.21 9.86 -7.95
CA GLY A 9 2.54 9.86 -9.38
C GLY A 9 1.45 10.46 -10.29
N ILE A 10 0.25 10.77 -9.76
CA ILE A 10 -0.81 11.46 -10.50
C ILE A 10 -0.97 12.92 -10.01
N GLY A 11 -0.63 13.15 -8.73
CA GLY A 11 -0.71 14.47 -8.11
C GLY A 11 -2.04 14.74 -7.43
N SER A 12 -2.27 16.02 -7.11
CA SER A 12 -3.49 16.45 -6.41
C SER A 12 -4.68 16.41 -7.37
N ILE A 13 -5.49 15.39 -7.23
CA ILE A 13 -6.72 15.16 -8.00
C ILE A 13 -7.88 14.89 -7.04
N ASP A 14 -9.06 15.40 -7.36
CA ASP A 14 -10.29 15.12 -6.62
C ASP A 14 -10.67 13.63 -6.70
N ASP A 15 -11.22 13.02 -5.61
CA ASP A 15 -11.53 11.60 -5.57
C ASP A 15 -12.52 11.16 -6.64
N VAL A 16 -13.57 11.96 -6.90
CA VAL A 16 -14.58 11.65 -7.93
C VAL A 16 -13.93 11.65 -9.32
N LEU A 17 -13.16 12.69 -9.62
CA LEU A 17 -12.44 12.80 -10.89
C LEU A 17 -11.38 11.71 -11.01
N PHE A 18 -10.70 11.34 -9.92
CA PHE A 18 -9.70 10.27 -9.92
C PHE A 18 -10.31 8.91 -10.28
N ILE A 19 -11.48 8.56 -9.72
CA ILE A 19 -12.23 7.35 -10.07
C ILE A 19 -12.61 7.35 -11.56
N GLN A 20 -13.17 8.46 -12.06
CA GLN A 20 -13.56 8.60 -13.46
C GLN A 20 -12.38 8.45 -14.41
N LYS A 21 -11.29 9.14 -14.12
CA LYS A 21 -10.06 9.10 -14.92
C LYS A 21 -9.37 7.75 -14.85
N ALA A 22 -9.31 7.09 -13.70
CA ALA A 22 -8.77 5.74 -13.59
C ALA A 22 -9.50 4.77 -14.53
N ALA A 23 -10.83 4.80 -14.56
CA ALA A 23 -11.64 3.99 -15.47
C ALA A 23 -11.38 4.34 -16.95
N GLU A 24 -11.34 5.63 -17.30
CA GLU A 24 -11.05 6.10 -18.67
C GLU A 24 -9.73 5.54 -19.20
N TYR A 25 -8.71 5.47 -18.34
CA TYR A 25 -7.38 4.92 -18.69
C TYR A 25 -7.25 3.41 -18.52
N GLY A 26 -8.36 2.70 -18.20
CA GLY A 26 -8.43 1.24 -18.17
C GLY A 26 -7.83 0.61 -16.90
N PHE A 27 -7.82 1.35 -15.79
CA PHE A 27 -7.57 0.81 -14.47
C PHE A 27 -8.87 0.24 -13.88
N GLU A 28 -8.74 -0.68 -12.93
CA GLU A 28 -9.85 -1.42 -12.34
C GLU A 28 -10.03 -1.12 -10.85
N ALA A 29 -9.02 -0.46 -10.24
CA ALA A 29 -9.01 -0.14 -8.82
C ALA A 29 -8.33 1.21 -8.53
N VAL A 30 -8.73 1.82 -7.41
CA VAL A 30 -8.04 2.98 -6.83
C VAL A 30 -7.86 2.77 -5.33
N ASP A 31 -6.74 3.24 -4.78
CA ASP A 31 -6.53 3.32 -3.34
C ASP A 31 -6.87 4.73 -2.88
N LEU A 32 -7.85 4.84 -1.98
CA LEU A 32 -8.32 6.14 -1.48
C LEU A 32 -9.02 6.00 -0.13
N ASP A 33 -9.26 7.13 0.55
CA ASP A 33 -10.03 7.17 1.80
C ASP A 33 -11.53 7.02 1.52
N ALA A 34 -12.07 5.82 1.78
CA ALA A 34 -13.49 5.49 1.58
C ALA A 34 -14.41 6.38 2.43
N LYS A 35 -13.99 6.70 3.67
CA LYS A 35 -14.79 7.56 4.55
C LYS A 35 -14.86 8.98 3.99
N GLN A 36 -13.73 9.54 3.53
CA GLN A 36 -13.68 10.87 2.93
C GLN A 36 -14.56 10.95 1.69
N LEU A 37 -14.54 9.93 0.83
CA LEU A 37 -15.41 9.87 -0.35
C LEU A 37 -16.90 9.90 0.06
N VAL A 38 -17.29 9.05 1.03
CA VAL A 38 -18.70 9.00 1.52
C VAL A 38 -19.11 10.31 2.19
N ASP A 39 -18.25 10.90 3.00
CA ASP A 39 -18.54 12.18 3.67
C ASP A 39 -18.74 13.32 2.64
N LYS A 40 -18.08 13.24 1.50
CA LYS A 40 -18.14 14.26 0.46
C LYS A 40 -19.38 14.15 -0.44
N ILE A 41 -19.72 12.95 -0.91
CA ILE A 41 -20.79 12.77 -1.92
C ILE A 41 -21.96 11.89 -1.47
N GLY A 42 -21.90 11.35 -0.26
CA GLY A 42 -22.90 10.40 0.27
C GLY A 42 -22.63 8.95 -0.17
N LEU A 43 -23.12 8.01 0.64
CA LEU A 43 -22.86 6.56 0.42
C LEU A 43 -23.43 6.06 -0.90
N GLU A 44 -24.72 6.33 -1.16
CA GLU A 44 -25.41 5.84 -2.37
C GLU A 44 -24.73 6.37 -3.65
N THR A 45 -24.35 7.67 -3.65
CA THR A 45 -23.67 8.29 -4.78
C THR A 45 -22.26 7.70 -4.97
N ALA A 46 -21.54 7.41 -3.89
CA ALA A 46 -20.23 6.77 -3.97
C ALA A 46 -20.33 5.34 -4.54
N GLN A 47 -21.30 4.55 -4.08
CA GLN A 47 -21.56 3.21 -4.62
C GLN A 47 -21.94 3.25 -6.10
N GLN A 48 -22.82 4.18 -6.48
CA GLN A 48 -23.21 4.36 -7.87
C GLN A 48 -22.02 4.74 -8.74
N LEU A 49 -21.20 5.71 -8.32
CA LEU A 49 -19.98 6.16 -9.03
C LEU A 49 -19.02 4.99 -9.29
N LEU A 50 -18.72 4.20 -8.27
CA LEU A 50 -17.82 3.04 -8.39
C LEU A 50 -18.39 1.99 -9.35
N ASN A 51 -19.67 1.70 -9.25
CA ASN A 51 -20.34 0.73 -10.11
C ASN A 51 -20.43 1.18 -11.57
N GLU A 52 -20.79 2.45 -11.84
CA GLU A 52 -20.89 3.00 -13.19
C GLU A 52 -19.55 2.98 -13.93
N HIS A 53 -18.46 3.18 -13.21
CA HIS A 53 -17.11 3.18 -13.76
C HIS A 53 -16.40 1.83 -13.68
N GLY A 54 -17.02 0.81 -13.04
CA GLY A 54 -16.40 -0.50 -12.85
C GLY A 54 -15.12 -0.48 -12.01
N ILE A 55 -14.99 0.50 -11.12
CA ILE A 55 -13.83 0.71 -10.23
C ILE A 55 -14.12 0.13 -8.85
N ILE A 56 -13.15 -0.56 -8.26
CA ILE A 56 -13.18 -0.95 -6.85
C ILE A 56 -12.20 -0.10 -6.04
N ILE A 57 -12.44 0.02 -4.73
CA ILE A 57 -11.43 0.52 -3.80
C ILE A 57 -10.46 -0.63 -3.49
N GLY A 58 -9.21 -0.50 -3.92
CA GLY A 58 -8.17 -1.52 -3.74
C GLY A 58 -7.72 -1.62 -2.28
N SER A 59 -7.44 -0.48 -1.66
CA SER A 59 -7.12 -0.37 -0.24
C SER A 59 -7.49 1.00 0.33
N ILE A 60 -7.63 1.05 1.66
CA ILE A 60 -7.64 2.29 2.44
C ILE A 60 -6.37 2.40 3.28
N GLY A 61 -5.91 3.60 3.58
CA GLY A 61 -4.85 3.82 4.56
C GLY A 61 -5.36 3.64 6.00
N LEU A 62 -4.53 3.09 6.89
CA LEU A 62 -4.86 3.00 8.31
C LEU A 62 -4.90 4.40 8.94
N SER A 63 -6.07 4.85 9.34
CA SER A 63 -6.33 6.18 9.90
C SER A 63 -5.82 6.36 11.35
N VAL A 64 -5.22 5.34 11.94
CA VAL A 64 -4.73 5.34 13.32
C VAL A 64 -3.23 5.59 13.36
N GLU A 65 -2.80 6.64 14.06
CA GLU A 65 -1.37 6.89 14.31
C GLU A 65 -0.86 5.94 15.42
N TRP A 66 -0.58 4.72 15.03
CA TRP A 66 -0.13 3.67 15.94
C TRP A 66 1.31 3.87 16.45
N ARG A 67 2.12 4.70 15.78
CA ARG A 67 3.50 5.05 16.18
C ARG A 67 3.57 6.18 17.20
N GLY A 68 2.52 7.00 17.27
CA GLY A 68 2.44 8.19 18.10
C GLY A 68 2.24 7.95 19.60
N THR A 69 1.74 8.97 20.31
CA THR A 69 1.44 8.88 21.75
C THR A 69 0.23 7.98 22.01
N ASP A 70 0.00 7.61 23.27
CA ASP A 70 -1.17 6.82 23.65
C ASP A 70 -2.48 7.58 23.40
N GLU A 71 -2.46 8.90 23.56
CA GLU A 71 -3.60 9.77 23.28
C GLU A 71 -3.95 9.79 21.80
N GLN A 72 -2.95 9.98 20.93
CA GLN A 72 -3.12 9.96 19.47
C GLN A 72 -3.63 8.61 18.99
N PHE A 73 -3.07 7.52 19.53
CA PHE A 73 -3.53 6.17 19.22
C PHE A 73 -4.98 5.94 19.61
N LYS A 74 -5.37 6.28 20.85
CA LYS A 74 -6.76 6.13 21.33
C LYS A 74 -7.75 6.94 20.50
N GLN A 75 -7.41 8.20 20.23
CA GLN A 75 -8.22 9.06 19.38
C GLN A 75 -8.41 8.50 17.97
N GLY A 76 -7.34 8.00 17.34
CA GLY A 76 -7.41 7.36 16.03
C GLY A 76 -8.26 6.09 16.05
N LEU A 77 -8.12 5.28 17.10
CA LEU A 77 -8.85 4.02 17.25
C LEU A 77 -10.38 4.24 17.37
N GLU A 78 -10.82 5.32 18.04
CA GLU A 78 -12.24 5.70 18.12
C GLU A 78 -12.86 5.95 16.73
N GLY A 79 -12.08 6.51 15.78
CA GLY A 79 -12.53 6.77 14.42
C GLY A 79 -12.44 5.57 13.47
N LEU A 80 -11.64 4.55 13.82
CA LEU A 80 -11.33 3.44 12.92
C LEU A 80 -12.56 2.62 12.54
N ALA A 81 -13.45 2.37 13.48
CA ALA A 81 -14.68 1.61 13.23
C ALA A 81 -15.56 2.25 12.16
N LEU A 82 -15.70 3.59 12.17
CA LEU A 82 -16.45 4.30 11.15
C LEU A 82 -15.73 4.25 9.78
N SER A 83 -14.41 4.42 9.76
CA SER A 83 -13.62 4.30 8.51
C SER A 83 -13.74 2.89 7.92
N ALA A 84 -13.66 1.85 8.75
CA ALA A 84 -13.82 0.47 8.35
C ALA A 84 -15.24 0.17 7.83
N ALA A 85 -16.29 0.67 8.51
CA ALA A 85 -17.67 0.51 8.06
C ALA A 85 -17.90 1.16 6.69
N ARG A 86 -17.34 2.34 6.42
CA ARG A 86 -17.44 2.99 5.12
C ARG A 86 -16.69 2.24 4.02
N ALA A 87 -15.52 1.70 4.35
CA ALA A 87 -14.75 0.87 3.43
C ALA A 87 -15.51 -0.43 3.07
N GLU A 88 -16.07 -1.12 4.06
CA GLU A 88 -16.88 -2.32 3.84
C GLU A 88 -18.12 -2.03 2.98
N GLN A 89 -18.85 -0.93 3.26
CA GLN A 89 -20.00 -0.49 2.48
C GLN A 89 -19.67 -0.19 1.01
N LEU A 90 -18.42 0.19 0.71
CA LEU A 90 -17.91 0.37 -0.65
C LEU A 90 -17.18 -0.86 -1.21
N GLY A 91 -17.23 -2.00 -0.52
CA GLY A 91 -16.66 -3.26 -0.96
C GLY A 91 -15.14 -3.37 -0.82
N CYS A 92 -14.49 -2.49 -0.06
CA CYS A 92 -13.06 -2.56 0.20
C CYS A 92 -12.76 -3.58 1.30
N THR A 93 -11.77 -4.44 1.07
CA THR A 93 -11.37 -5.51 2.00
C THR A 93 -9.92 -5.39 2.48
N ALA A 94 -9.21 -4.34 2.11
CA ALA A 94 -7.81 -4.12 2.48
C ALA A 94 -7.60 -2.74 3.12
N CYS A 95 -6.82 -2.74 4.20
CA CYS A 95 -6.31 -1.53 4.86
C CYS A 95 -4.80 -1.66 4.97
N THR A 96 -4.03 -0.61 4.73
CA THR A 96 -2.58 -0.67 4.67
C THR A 96 -1.92 0.34 5.60
N THR A 97 -0.75 -0.02 6.12
CA THR A 97 0.16 0.87 6.84
C THR A 97 1.60 0.41 6.64
N TYR A 98 2.55 1.32 6.81
CA TYR A 98 3.98 1.03 6.64
C TYR A 98 4.72 0.96 7.98
N ILE A 99 5.87 0.28 7.97
CA ILE A 99 6.77 0.12 9.12
C ILE A 99 8.11 0.75 8.74
N LEU A 100 8.47 1.83 9.43
CA LEU A 100 9.76 2.48 9.21
C LEU A 100 10.91 1.60 9.72
N PRO A 101 12.04 1.54 9.00
CA PRO A 101 13.15 0.63 9.30
C PRO A 101 14.07 1.11 10.42
N SER A 102 13.79 2.26 11.03
CA SER A 102 14.48 2.75 12.22
C SER A 102 13.54 3.62 13.07
N THR A 103 13.91 3.87 14.33
CA THR A 103 13.09 4.57 15.31
C THR A 103 13.96 5.28 16.36
N ASP A 104 13.45 6.33 17.00
CA ASP A 104 14.12 6.98 18.15
C ASP A 104 13.88 6.27 19.48
N GLU A 105 13.01 5.25 19.50
CA GLU A 105 12.71 4.47 20.67
C GLU A 105 13.53 3.17 20.72
N LYS A 106 13.73 2.62 21.93
CA LYS A 106 14.35 1.29 22.06
C LYS A 106 13.54 0.26 21.28
N ALA A 107 14.17 -0.45 20.35
CA ALA A 107 13.51 -1.38 19.42
C ALA A 107 12.58 -2.40 20.13
N ALA A 108 13.00 -2.97 21.27
CA ALA A 108 12.18 -3.91 22.02
C ALA A 108 10.88 -3.30 22.57
N SER A 109 10.94 -2.07 23.11
CA SER A 109 9.75 -1.35 23.62
C SER A 109 8.84 -0.93 22.49
N PHE A 110 9.43 -0.45 21.38
CA PHE A 110 8.69 -0.07 20.18
C PHE A 110 7.99 -1.28 19.57
N MET A 111 8.66 -2.44 19.42
CA MET A 111 8.08 -3.68 18.91
C MET A 111 6.88 -4.14 19.76
N ALA A 112 7.04 -4.22 21.08
CA ALA A 112 5.97 -4.67 21.98
C ALA A 112 4.72 -3.78 21.88
N ARG A 113 4.91 -2.44 21.84
CA ARG A 113 3.82 -1.48 21.69
C ARG A 113 3.18 -1.58 20.30
N SER A 114 3.97 -1.69 19.24
CA SER A 114 3.50 -1.81 17.86
C SER A 114 2.65 -3.05 17.67
N ILE A 115 3.09 -4.21 18.14
CA ILE A 115 2.32 -5.46 18.10
C ILE A 115 0.97 -5.29 18.80
N SER A 116 0.96 -4.72 20.02
CA SER A 116 -0.28 -4.51 20.77
C SER A 116 -1.25 -3.58 20.03
N ARG A 117 -0.77 -2.44 19.53
CA ARG A 117 -1.60 -1.44 18.84
C ARG A 117 -2.11 -1.91 17.50
N LEU A 118 -1.27 -2.56 16.69
CA LEU A 118 -1.67 -3.12 15.40
C LEU A 118 -2.65 -4.28 15.56
N ARG A 119 -2.53 -5.07 16.64
CA ARG A 119 -3.54 -6.09 16.99
C ARG A 119 -4.91 -5.45 17.23
N TRP A 120 -4.99 -4.37 18.01
CA TRP A 120 -6.27 -3.68 18.25
C TRP A 120 -6.85 -3.10 16.94
N CYS A 121 -6.01 -2.50 16.08
CA CYS A 121 -6.47 -2.05 14.78
C CYS A 121 -7.01 -3.21 13.94
N ALA A 122 -6.30 -4.34 13.89
CA ALA A 122 -6.69 -5.50 13.12
C ALA A 122 -7.97 -6.18 13.66
N GLU A 123 -8.16 -6.20 14.98
CA GLU A 123 -9.41 -6.68 15.60
C GLU A 123 -10.61 -5.83 15.15
N VAL A 124 -10.48 -4.49 15.17
CA VAL A 124 -11.54 -3.58 14.68
C VAL A 124 -11.81 -3.80 13.19
N LEU A 125 -10.75 -3.83 12.36
CA LEU A 125 -10.87 -4.05 10.91
C LEU A 125 -11.50 -5.41 10.59
N GLY A 126 -11.15 -6.44 11.36
CA GLY A 126 -11.68 -7.81 11.20
C GLY A 126 -13.18 -7.93 11.37
N VAL A 127 -13.81 -7.07 12.22
CA VAL A 127 -15.27 -7.00 12.36
C VAL A 127 -15.97 -6.66 11.05
N TYR A 128 -15.29 -5.89 10.19
CA TYR A 128 -15.78 -5.45 8.88
C TYR A 128 -15.21 -6.28 7.70
N GLY A 129 -14.60 -7.43 7.99
CA GLY A 129 -14.01 -8.28 6.96
C GLY A 129 -12.78 -7.66 6.25
N ILE A 130 -12.14 -6.65 6.86
CA ILE A 130 -11.00 -5.96 6.28
C ILE A 130 -9.70 -6.57 6.82
N ARG A 131 -8.76 -6.82 5.92
CA ARG A 131 -7.40 -7.29 6.24
C ARG A 131 -6.46 -6.10 6.39
N LEU A 132 -5.51 -6.19 7.31
CA LEU A 132 -4.46 -5.20 7.54
C LEU A 132 -3.16 -5.63 6.87
N GLY A 133 -2.68 -4.87 5.90
CA GLY A 133 -1.41 -5.04 5.22
C GLY A 133 -0.31 -4.20 5.87
N LEU A 134 0.77 -4.84 6.29
CA LEU A 134 1.96 -4.20 6.84
C LEU A 134 3.05 -4.13 5.76
N GLU A 135 3.49 -2.94 5.43
CA GLU A 135 4.55 -2.68 4.46
C GLU A 135 5.90 -2.58 5.17
N PHE A 136 6.84 -3.42 4.76
CA PHE A 136 8.24 -3.23 5.15
C PHE A 136 8.89 -2.16 4.26
N VAL A 137 9.65 -1.25 4.84
CA VAL A 137 10.28 -0.13 4.13
C VAL A 137 11.78 -0.37 4.00
N GLY A 138 12.25 -0.58 2.74
CA GLY A 138 13.58 -1.08 2.46
C GLY A 138 14.70 -0.06 2.25
N PRO A 139 14.49 1.20 1.78
CA PRO A 139 15.56 2.11 1.37
C PRO A 139 16.60 2.37 2.47
N HIS A 140 17.88 2.34 2.08
CA HIS A 140 19.01 2.36 3.00
C HIS A 140 19.07 3.63 3.86
N HIS A 141 18.75 4.80 3.29
CA HIS A 141 18.77 6.08 4.02
C HIS A 141 17.77 6.11 5.19
N LEU A 142 16.67 5.36 5.12
CA LEU A 142 15.68 5.27 6.19
C LEU A 142 16.09 4.30 7.31
N ARG A 143 16.99 3.33 7.01
CA ARG A 143 17.48 2.37 8.03
C ARG A 143 18.37 3.04 9.09
N THR A 144 18.90 4.19 8.78
CA THR A 144 19.80 4.97 9.66
C THR A 144 19.28 6.37 9.94
N ALA A 145 18.03 6.68 9.57
CA ALA A 145 17.44 8.00 9.77
C ALA A 145 17.18 8.33 11.25
N TRP A 146 16.91 7.30 12.06
CA TRP A 146 16.66 7.42 13.49
C TRP A 146 17.66 6.60 14.31
N LYS A 147 17.62 6.79 15.63
CA LYS A 147 18.65 6.31 16.56
C LYS A 147 18.84 4.80 16.61
N TYR A 148 17.76 4.03 16.47
CA TYR A 148 17.78 2.58 16.59
C TYR A 148 17.27 1.93 15.31
N PRO A 149 17.95 0.90 14.79
CA PRO A 149 17.40 0.10 13.69
C PRO A 149 16.13 -0.62 14.14
N PHE A 150 15.24 -0.82 13.19
CA PHE A 150 14.02 -1.59 13.35
C PHE A 150 13.88 -2.59 12.19
N ILE A 151 12.73 -3.21 12.03
CA ILE A 151 12.49 -4.18 10.96
C ILE A 151 12.37 -3.51 9.59
N TRP A 152 12.89 -4.15 8.54
CA TRP A 152 12.90 -3.62 7.18
C TRP A 152 12.86 -4.69 6.09
N THR A 153 12.72 -5.98 6.45
CA THR A 153 12.59 -7.09 5.52
C THR A 153 11.20 -7.74 5.59
N ALA A 154 10.85 -8.48 4.55
CA ALA A 154 9.60 -9.25 4.53
C ALA A 154 9.57 -10.30 5.64
N GLU A 155 10.70 -10.97 5.88
CA GLU A 155 10.84 -12.01 6.92
C GLU A 155 10.59 -11.44 8.31
N GLU A 156 11.25 -10.34 8.68
CA GLU A 156 11.07 -9.67 9.97
C GLU A 156 9.62 -9.16 10.15
N THR A 157 9.01 -8.69 9.05
CA THR A 157 7.60 -8.26 9.07
C THR A 157 6.65 -9.44 9.27
N LEU A 158 6.94 -10.59 8.68
CA LEU A 158 6.17 -11.82 8.93
C LEU A 158 6.30 -12.29 10.38
N GLU A 159 7.49 -12.21 11.01
CA GLU A 159 7.66 -12.48 12.44
C GLU A 159 6.82 -11.55 13.30
N MET A 160 6.74 -10.26 12.94
CA MET A 160 5.86 -9.31 13.62
C MET A 160 4.37 -9.65 13.41
N ILE A 161 3.96 -10.06 12.21
CA ILE A 161 2.60 -10.52 11.90
C ILE A 161 2.24 -11.75 12.73
N ASP A 162 3.13 -12.72 12.81
CA ASP A 162 2.94 -13.91 13.64
C ASP A 162 2.79 -13.55 15.13
N ALA A 163 3.57 -12.58 15.62
CA ALA A 163 3.45 -12.07 16.98
C ALA A 163 2.14 -11.29 17.23
N ILE A 164 1.57 -10.61 16.21
CA ILE A 164 0.23 -10.02 16.28
C ILE A 164 -0.83 -11.11 16.44
N GLY A 165 -0.67 -12.25 15.77
CA GLY A 165 -1.45 -13.46 16.01
C GLY A 165 -2.89 -13.43 15.50
N LEU A 166 -3.19 -12.61 14.48
CA LEU A 166 -4.51 -12.51 13.86
C LEU A 166 -4.45 -12.89 12.38
N SER A 167 -5.40 -13.69 11.91
CA SER A 167 -5.43 -14.21 10.54
C SER A 167 -5.74 -13.15 9.47
N ASN A 168 -6.26 -11.99 9.85
CA ASN A 168 -6.53 -10.86 8.95
C ASN A 168 -5.37 -9.88 8.82
N VAL A 169 -4.17 -10.21 9.33
CA VAL A 169 -2.95 -9.40 9.14
C VAL A 169 -2.04 -10.10 8.14
N GLY A 170 -1.45 -9.34 7.25
CA GLY A 170 -0.51 -9.85 6.25
C GLY A 170 0.39 -8.72 5.71
N LEU A 171 1.10 -8.98 4.63
CA LEU A 171 2.00 -8.04 4.00
C LEU A 171 1.27 -7.09 3.03
N LEU A 172 1.67 -5.84 3.01
CA LEU A 172 1.68 -5.03 1.81
C LEU A 172 3.05 -5.23 1.14
N VAL A 173 3.04 -5.75 -0.08
CA VAL A 173 4.26 -6.02 -0.86
C VAL A 173 4.46 -4.89 -1.85
N ASP A 174 5.44 -4.02 -1.61
CA ASP A 174 5.85 -2.98 -2.54
C ASP A 174 7.13 -3.42 -3.27
N PHE A 175 7.12 -3.35 -4.62
CA PHE A 175 8.25 -3.85 -5.41
C PHE A 175 9.51 -2.99 -5.28
N TYR A 176 9.39 -1.70 -4.93
CA TYR A 176 10.55 -0.87 -4.61
C TYR A 176 11.24 -1.36 -3.32
N HIS A 177 10.43 -1.69 -2.32
CA HIS A 177 10.95 -2.24 -1.07
C HIS A 177 11.49 -3.66 -1.25
N CYS A 178 10.88 -4.47 -2.10
CA CYS A 178 11.47 -5.75 -2.51
C CYS A 178 12.85 -5.55 -3.15
N HIS A 179 12.97 -4.64 -4.11
CA HIS A 179 14.24 -4.34 -4.79
C HIS A 179 15.31 -3.84 -3.81
N THR A 180 14.95 -2.88 -2.95
CA THR A 180 15.91 -2.27 -2.00
C THR A 180 16.31 -3.19 -0.85
N THR A 181 15.57 -4.26 -0.58
CA THR A 181 15.90 -5.28 0.41
C THR A 181 16.55 -6.54 -0.19
N GLY A 182 16.57 -6.65 -1.53
CA GLY A 182 17.07 -7.83 -2.22
C GLY A 182 16.11 -9.02 -2.20
N LEU A 183 14.83 -8.81 -1.87
CA LEU A 183 13.79 -9.83 -2.01
C LEU A 183 13.51 -10.07 -3.49
N THR A 184 14.06 -11.12 -4.06
CA THR A 184 13.94 -11.43 -5.49
C THR A 184 12.55 -12.00 -5.85
N PRO A 185 12.16 -11.99 -7.16
CA PRO A 185 10.95 -12.70 -7.61
C PRO A 185 10.90 -14.18 -7.21
N ASN A 186 12.04 -14.86 -7.21
CA ASN A 186 12.10 -16.25 -6.75
C ASN A 186 11.89 -16.40 -5.23
N ALA A 187 12.40 -15.47 -4.44
CA ALA A 187 12.16 -15.46 -3.00
C ALA A 187 10.68 -15.17 -2.67
N LEU A 188 10.01 -14.30 -3.46
CA LEU A 188 8.57 -14.05 -3.33
C LEU A 188 7.73 -15.32 -3.49
N LEU A 189 8.17 -16.32 -4.26
CA LEU A 189 7.49 -17.61 -4.41
C LEU A 189 7.42 -18.44 -3.10
N GLN A 190 8.18 -18.08 -2.08
CA GLN A 190 8.10 -18.74 -0.77
C GLN A 190 6.93 -18.21 0.08
N LEU A 191 6.36 -17.08 -0.30
CA LEU A 191 5.16 -16.54 0.33
C LEU A 191 3.93 -17.36 -0.07
N LYS A 192 2.94 -17.38 0.82
CA LYS A 192 1.61 -17.92 0.54
C LYS A 192 0.69 -16.76 0.12
N GLU A 193 -0.27 -17.05 -0.75
CA GLU A 193 -1.25 -16.05 -1.19
C GLU A 193 -1.93 -15.34 -0.01
N ASN A 194 -2.33 -16.07 1.01
CA ASN A 194 -3.00 -15.53 2.18
C ASN A 194 -2.11 -14.67 3.09
N GLN A 195 -0.79 -14.64 2.88
CA GLN A 195 0.12 -13.72 3.57
C GLN A 195 0.16 -12.33 2.91
N ILE A 196 -0.38 -12.18 1.68
CA ILE A 196 -0.37 -10.91 0.95
C ILE A 196 -1.77 -10.27 1.03
N VAL A 197 -1.83 -9.03 1.50
CA VAL A 197 -3.07 -8.24 1.59
C VAL A 197 -3.22 -7.33 0.38
N HIS A 198 -2.14 -6.67 0.00
CA HIS A 198 -2.13 -5.69 -1.09
C HIS A 198 -0.74 -5.63 -1.74
N VAL A 199 -0.67 -5.07 -2.94
CA VAL A 199 0.59 -4.93 -3.67
C VAL A 199 0.72 -3.52 -4.24
N HIS A 200 1.89 -2.89 -4.03
CA HIS A 200 2.27 -1.68 -4.72
C HIS A 200 3.30 -1.96 -5.83
N ILE A 201 3.13 -1.28 -6.96
CA ILE A 201 4.02 -1.33 -8.11
C ILE A 201 4.55 0.06 -8.46
N ASN A 202 5.82 0.13 -8.71
CA ASN A 202 6.61 1.29 -9.11
C ASN A 202 7.87 0.79 -9.81
N ASP A 203 8.86 1.63 -10.03
CA ASP A 203 10.16 1.21 -10.55
C ASP A 203 11.28 2.01 -9.88
N ALA A 204 12.52 1.60 -10.06
CA ALA A 204 13.70 2.25 -9.51
C ALA A 204 14.64 2.70 -10.63
N TYR A 205 15.25 3.87 -10.48
CA TYR A 205 16.31 4.33 -11.38
C TYR A 205 17.52 3.41 -11.30
N ASP A 206 18.33 3.38 -12.38
CA ASP A 206 19.58 2.61 -12.47
C ASP A 206 20.68 3.27 -11.61
N LEU A 207 20.57 3.07 -10.30
CA LEU A 207 21.47 3.57 -9.28
C LEU A 207 21.86 2.43 -8.33
N PRO A 208 23.03 2.51 -7.67
CA PRO A 208 23.32 1.62 -6.54
C PRO A 208 22.20 1.64 -5.51
N VAL A 209 21.82 0.47 -5.00
CA VAL A 209 20.68 0.30 -4.07
C VAL A 209 20.79 1.22 -2.84
N GLU A 210 22.01 1.48 -2.38
CA GLU A 210 22.29 2.34 -1.23
C GLU A 210 22.01 3.83 -1.50
N GLN A 211 21.90 4.22 -2.78
CA GLN A 211 21.60 5.59 -3.21
C GLN A 211 20.13 5.80 -3.55
N LEU A 212 19.35 4.73 -3.64
CA LEU A 212 17.92 4.81 -3.92
C LEU A 212 17.17 5.47 -2.75
N LEU A 213 16.37 6.47 -3.06
CA LEU A 213 15.55 7.20 -2.10
C LEU A 213 14.09 6.74 -2.17
N ASP A 214 13.44 6.62 -1.04
CA ASP A 214 12.06 6.15 -0.95
C ASP A 214 11.06 7.02 -1.72
N ASN A 215 11.30 8.31 -1.73
CA ASN A 215 10.44 9.29 -2.40
C ASN A 215 10.98 9.75 -3.77
N ASP A 216 11.76 8.91 -4.45
CA ASP A 216 12.27 9.19 -5.80
C ASP A 216 12.15 7.94 -6.67
N ARG A 217 10.91 7.62 -7.05
CA ARG A 217 10.55 6.40 -7.76
C ARG A 217 10.24 6.68 -9.22
N ALA A 218 10.54 5.71 -10.10
CA ALA A 218 10.18 5.73 -11.51
C ALA A 218 8.80 5.08 -11.74
N TYR A 219 8.18 5.37 -12.89
CA TYR A 219 6.94 4.70 -13.31
C TYR A 219 7.25 3.25 -13.74
N PRO A 220 6.28 2.32 -13.59
CA PRO A 220 6.47 0.92 -13.97
C PRO A 220 7.00 0.78 -15.40
N GLY A 221 8.08 0.00 -15.57
CA GLY A 221 8.73 -0.23 -16.86
C GLY A 221 9.60 0.93 -17.38
N GLU A 222 9.94 1.89 -16.52
CA GLU A 222 10.88 2.97 -16.82
C GLU A 222 12.20 2.85 -16.02
N GLY A 223 12.35 1.83 -15.21
CA GLY A 223 13.52 1.58 -14.39
C GLY A 223 14.11 0.19 -14.56
N VAL A 224 14.70 -0.32 -13.49
CA VAL A 224 15.52 -1.55 -13.51
C VAL A 224 14.91 -2.73 -12.75
N ILE A 225 13.76 -2.55 -12.08
CA ILE A 225 13.12 -3.62 -11.29
C ILE A 225 12.56 -4.69 -12.24
N ASP A 226 12.79 -5.96 -11.94
CA ASP A 226 12.17 -7.09 -12.67
C ASP A 226 10.66 -7.23 -12.32
N LEU A 227 9.88 -6.22 -12.72
CA LEU A 227 8.45 -6.16 -12.44
C LEU A 227 7.68 -7.34 -13.04
N SER A 228 8.05 -7.77 -14.24
CA SER A 228 7.42 -8.93 -14.87
C SER A 228 7.70 -10.23 -14.12
N GLY A 229 8.89 -10.37 -13.55
CA GLY A 229 9.25 -11.46 -12.67
C GLY A 229 8.42 -11.49 -11.38
N TYR A 230 8.27 -10.35 -10.71
CA TYR A 230 7.44 -10.22 -9.52
C TYR A 230 5.96 -10.52 -9.81
N LEU A 231 5.39 -9.95 -10.87
CA LEU A 231 4.01 -10.22 -11.28
C LEU A 231 3.78 -11.69 -11.62
N SER A 232 4.74 -12.32 -12.31
CA SER A 232 4.71 -13.76 -12.59
C SER A 232 4.72 -14.59 -11.31
N SER A 233 5.56 -14.20 -10.33
CA SER A 233 5.62 -14.88 -9.03
C SER A 233 4.31 -14.74 -8.26
N LEU A 234 3.71 -13.55 -8.21
CA LEU A 234 2.38 -13.34 -7.61
C LEU A 234 1.31 -14.23 -8.26
N ALA A 235 1.29 -14.30 -9.60
CA ALA A 235 0.34 -15.17 -10.31
C ALA A 235 0.53 -16.65 -9.96
N ARG A 236 1.79 -17.11 -9.86
CA ARG A 236 2.13 -18.51 -9.52
C ARG A 236 1.74 -18.91 -8.10
N ILE A 237 1.82 -18.00 -7.13
CA ILE A 237 1.34 -18.27 -5.76
C ILE A 237 -0.17 -18.10 -5.60
N GLY A 238 -0.88 -17.70 -6.68
CA GLY A 238 -2.33 -17.57 -6.70
C GLY A 238 -2.86 -16.20 -6.23
N TYR A 239 -2.03 -15.17 -6.18
CA TYR A 239 -2.51 -13.83 -5.84
C TYR A 239 -3.37 -13.25 -6.97
N HIS A 240 -4.61 -12.88 -6.65
CA HIS A 240 -5.59 -12.32 -7.60
C HIS A 240 -6.06 -10.90 -7.21
N GLY A 241 -5.49 -10.33 -6.16
CA GLY A 241 -5.84 -9.02 -5.63
C GLY A 241 -5.46 -7.85 -6.55
N VAL A 242 -5.43 -6.67 -5.96
CA VAL A 242 -5.08 -5.43 -6.65
C VAL A 242 -3.56 -5.22 -6.61
N VAL A 243 -3.02 -4.70 -7.69
CA VAL A 243 -1.64 -4.19 -7.81
C VAL A 243 -1.75 -2.72 -8.16
N SER A 244 -1.58 -1.85 -7.16
CA SER A 244 -1.72 -0.40 -7.30
C SER A 244 -0.38 0.28 -7.55
N GLN A 245 -0.36 1.18 -8.53
CA GLN A 245 0.80 2.03 -8.74
C GLN A 245 0.95 3.03 -7.59
N GLU A 246 2.18 3.12 -7.03
CA GLU A 246 2.55 4.14 -6.07
C GLU A 246 3.90 4.77 -6.42
N ILE A 247 3.88 5.97 -7.01
CA ILE A 247 5.08 6.68 -7.43
C ILE A 247 5.31 7.85 -6.49
N LEU A 248 6.04 7.59 -5.41
CA LEU A 248 6.49 8.65 -4.52
C LEU A 248 7.56 9.49 -5.23
N SER A 249 7.43 10.81 -5.19
CA SER A 249 8.36 11.75 -5.80
C SER A 249 8.62 12.95 -4.91
N PRO A 250 9.83 13.57 -4.96
CA PRO A 250 10.18 14.70 -4.10
C PRO A 250 9.43 15.99 -4.45
N ALA A 251 8.83 16.04 -5.64
CA ALA A 251 8.02 17.15 -6.13
C ALA A 251 6.75 16.63 -6.81
N GLN A 252 5.80 17.52 -7.04
CA GLN A 252 4.62 17.20 -7.85
C GLN A 252 5.07 16.76 -9.25
N PRO A 253 4.52 15.64 -9.79
CA PRO A 253 4.84 15.21 -11.15
C PRO A 253 4.51 16.30 -12.17
N GLU A 254 5.39 16.48 -13.14
CA GLU A 254 5.17 17.43 -14.24
C GLU A 254 4.20 16.83 -15.27
N GLY A 255 3.26 17.64 -15.75
CA GLY A 255 2.28 17.28 -16.76
C GLY A 255 0.83 17.42 -16.28
N THR A 256 -0.10 17.20 -17.18
CA THR A 256 -1.53 17.12 -16.85
C THR A 256 -1.87 15.74 -16.28
N TRP A 257 -3.01 15.61 -15.62
CA TRP A 257 -3.50 14.31 -15.16
C TRP A 257 -3.58 13.27 -16.30
N ASP A 258 -4.00 13.73 -17.50
CA ASP A 258 -4.09 12.86 -18.67
C ASP A 258 -2.72 12.38 -19.14
N ASP A 259 -1.69 13.23 -19.11
CA ASP A 259 -0.31 12.83 -19.43
C ASP A 259 0.21 11.78 -18.44
N LEU A 260 -0.01 11.99 -17.14
CA LEU A 260 0.45 11.11 -16.08
C LEU A 260 -0.28 9.76 -16.08
N LEU A 261 -1.59 9.77 -16.33
CA LEU A 261 -2.39 8.54 -16.47
C LEU A 261 -2.05 7.77 -17.74
N ALA A 262 -1.78 8.45 -18.86
CA ALA A 262 -1.31 7.82 -20.09
C ALA A 262 0.07 7.16 -19.87
N ARG A 263 0.97 7.82 -19.13
CA ARG A 263 2.27 7.28 -18.73
C ARG A 263 2.10 6.02 -17.87
N SER A 264 1.25 6.09 -16.85
CA SER A 264 0.91 4.95 -15.99
C SER A 264 0.35 3.78 -16.79
N ARG A 265 -0.63 4.02 -17.66
CA ARG A 265 -1.20 3.00 -18.56
C ARG A 265 -0.13 2.36 -19.46
N SER A 266 0.75 3.18 -20.04
CA SER A 266 1.85 2.68 -20.88
C SER A 266 2.78 1.78 -20.06
N GLY A 267 3.14 2.17 -18.83
CA GLY A 267 3.96 1.39 -17.92
C GLY A 267 3.35 0.02 -17.61
N PHE A 268 2.09 0.00 -17.19
CA PHE A 268 1.37 -1.26 -16.96
C PHE A 268 1.32 -2.14 -18.21
N GLY A 269 1.12 -1.56 -19.40
CA GLY A 269 1.12 -2.30 -20.66
C GLY A 269 2.45 -3.00 -20.99
N LYS A 270 3.58 -2.48 -20.47
CA LYS A 270 4.91 -3.10 -20.66
C LYS A 270 5.12 -4.31 -19.72
N VAL A 271 4.57 -4.27 -18.50
CA VAL A 271 4.92 -5.21 -17.43
C VAL A 271 3.83 -6.26 -17.14
N PHE A 272 2.56 -5.94 -17.31
CA PHE A 272 1.44 -6.87 -17.20
C PHE A 272 1.24 -7.61 -18.54
N LYS A 273 1.78 -8.80 -18.62
CA LYS A 273 1.65 -9.67 -19.80
C LYS A 273 0.63 -10.80 -19.57
#